data_b0ac21966dc365080cac6c4e46516498
#
_entry.id   b0ac21966dc365080cac6c4e46516498
#
_cell.length_a   1.000
_cell.length_b   1.000
_cell.length_c   1.000
_cell.angle_alpha   90.00
_cell.angle_beta   90.00
_cell.angle_gamma   90.00
#
_symmetry.space_group_name_H-M   'P 1'
#
loop_
_entity.id
_entity.type
_entity.pdbx_description
1 polymer ?
#
loop_
_entity_poly.entity_id
_entity_poly.type
_entity_poly.pdbx_seq_one_letter_code
_entity_poly.pdbx_strand_id
1 'polypeptide(L)'
;MFESRTYEALLSSALSRVTSPVDKREGSMVMNGVAPSMAELAQLYIAADFVLQATYILTAPREYLIKRAHDRNMDPYPASAAVYRAEFNIEVPVGTRFSCEDLNFVVTARMDTEDDTETGLSHQVTCETLGAVANGYGGTLIPVEYVQGLTRAELVELLIPGDDEEETEAFRQRVLDSFQSQAFGGNQADYREKVLAMPGVGDLKIHPVWNGNISPASLIPGEEVESWYSSIISTLSGPVAAWLTAVYTAAKEKKLTVGGTV
;
A
#
# COMPACT_ATOMS: atom_id res chain seq x y z
N MET A 1 -27.16 16.42 -7.27
CA MET A 1 -27.62 17.79 -6.87
C MET A 1 -28.48 18.42 -7.96
N PHE A 2 -28.21 18.18 -9.23
CA PHE A 2 -28.94 18.76 -10.38
C PHE A 2 -29.84 17.77 -11.10
N GLU A 3 -30.23 16.66 -10.47
CA GLU A 3 -31.06 15.59 -11.06
C GLU A 3 -32.39 16.07 -11.65
N SER A 4 -33.00 17.14 -11.07
CA SER A 4 -34.20 17.73 -11.58
C SER A 4 -34.02 18.66 -12.80
N ARG A 5 -32.76 18.89 -13.22
CA ARG A 5 -32.42 19.76 -14.35
C ARG A 5 -32.33 18.97 -15.66
N THR A 6 -33.36 18.14 -15.93
CA THR A 6 -33.44 17.39 -17.18
C THR A 6 -33.75 18.31 -18.37
N TYR A 7 -33.45 17.82 -19.56
CA TYR A 7 -33.78 18.54 -20.79
C TYR A 7 -35.24 18.95 -20.85
N GLU A 8 -36.20 18.06 -20.51
CA GLU A 8 -37.63 18.34 -20.52
C GLU A 8 -38.02 19.43 -19.52
N ALA A 9 -37.43 19.37 -18.31
CA ALA A 9 -37.69 20.37 -17.28
C ALA A 9 -37.18 21.76 -17.69
N LEU A 10 -35.97 21.82 -18.27
CA LEU A 10 -35.38 23.04 -18.77
C LEU A 10 -36.17 23.62 -19.95
N LEU A 11 -36.51 22.76 -20.91
CA LEU A 11 -37.33 23.17 -22.08
C LEU A 11 -38.69 23.68 -21.67
N SER A 12 -39.38 22.97 -20.80
CA SER A 12 -40.71 23.41 -20.27
C SER A 12 -40.58 24.75 -19.55
N SER A 13 -39.54 24.92 -18.69
CA SER A 13 -39.30 26.19 -18.01
C SER A 13 -38.99 27.34 -18.98
N ALA A 14 -38.18 27.08 -20.02
CA ALA A 14 -37.84 28.10 -21.01
C ALA A 14 -39.05 28.52 -21.81
N LEU A 15 -39.86 27.57 -22.29
CA LEU A 15 -41.08 27.84 -23.06
C LEU A 15 -42.14 28.55 -22.22
N SER A 16 -42.22 28.30 -20.91
CA SER A 16 -43.14 29.00 -20.02
C SER A 16 -42.80 30.49 -19.87
N ARG A 17 -41.52 30.85 -20.01
CA ARG A 17 -41.04 32.26 -19.94
C ARG A 17 -41.29 33.05 -21.21
N VAL A 18 -41.62 32.40 -22.32
CA VAL A 18 -42.05 33.07 -23.56
C VAL A 18 -43.49 33.48 -23.40
N THR A 19 -43.75 34.75 -23.10
CA THR A 19 -45.10 35.28 -22.81
C THR A 19 -45.86 35.68 -24.05
N SER A 20 -45.22 35.86 -25.20
CA SER A 20 -45.84 36.21 -26.47
C SER A 20 -46.74 35.09 -26.98
N PRO A 21 -47.83 35.40 -27.67
CA PRO A 21 -48.76 34.42 -28.25
C PRO A 21 -48.17 33.81 -29.54
N VAL A 22 -47.09 33.04 -29.38
CA VAL A 22 -46.39 32.36 -30.46
C VAL A 22 -46.59 30.85 -30.38
N ASP A 23 -46.47 30.16 -31.51
CA ASP A 23 -46.53 28.72 -31.54
C ASP A 23 -45.29 28.13 -30.87
N LYS A 24 -45.54 27.25 -29.87
CA LYS A 24 -44.49 26.59 -29.05
C LYS A 24 -44.46 25.07 -29.28
N ARG A 25 -45.24 24.58 -30.25
CA ARG A 25 -45.28 23.15 -30.57
C ARG A 25 -43.96 22.69 -31.20
N GLU A 26 -43.77 21.42 -31.19
CA GLU A 26 -42.65 20.78 -31.88
C GLU A 26 -42.63 21.17 -33.37
N GLY A 27 -41.44 21.51 -33.90
CA GLY A 27 -41.28 22.03 -35.27
C GLY A 27 -41.51 23.54 -35.45
N SER A 28 -42.00 24.26 -34.41
CA SER A 28 -42.14 25.73 -34.49
C SER A 28 -40.75 26.42 -34.44
N MET A 29 -40.70 27.65 -34.95
CA MET A 29 -39.49 28.46 -34.95
C MET A 29 -38.94 28.69 -33.49
N VAL A 30 -39.86 28.90 -32.53
CA VAL A 30 -39.53 29.10 -31.13
C VAL A 30 -38.93 27.83 -30.54
N MET A 31 -39.52 26.66 -30.77
CA MET A 31 -39.04 25.38 -30.33
C MET A 31 -37.65 25.08 -30.91
N ASN A 32 -37.48 25.23 -32.22
CA ASN A 32 -36.22 24.99 -32.91
C ASN A 32 -35.09 25.93 -32.46
N GLY A 33 -35.41 27.14 -32.01
CA GLY A 33 -34.45 28.08 -31.45
C GLY A 33 -34.07 27.80 -30.00
N VAL A 34 -35.00 27.28 -29.20
CA VAL A 34 -34.80 27.07 -27.76
C VAL A 34 -34.28 25.68 -27.45
N ALA A 35 -34.79 24.64 -28.11
CA ALA A 35 -34.49 23.25 -27.80
C ALA A 35 -33.00 22.91 -27.85
N PRO A 36 -32.18 23.30 -28.85
CA PRO A 36 -30.77 23.04 -28.86
C PRO A 36 -30.04 23.65 -27.66
N SER A 37 -30.36 24.89 -27.31
CA SER A 37 -29.75 25.55 -26.14
C SER A 37 -30.12 24.89 -24.83
N MET A 38 -31.31 24.33 -24.70
CA MET A 38 -31.69 23.57 -23.49
C MET A 38 -31.01 22.21 -23.43
N ALA A 39 -30.72 21.59 -24.58
CA ALA A 39 -29.93 20.37 -24.63
C ALA A 39 -28.48 20.59 -24.15
N GLU A 40 -27.84 21.64 -24.65
CA GLU A 40 -26.48 22.02 -24.17
C GLU A 40 -26.47 22.38 -22.67
N LEU A 41 -27.52 23.10 -22.23
CA LEU A 41 -27.65 23.45 -20.81
C LEU A 41 -27.86 22.22 -19.93
N ALA A 42 -28.60 21.20 -20.39
CA ALA A 42 -28.77 19.95 -19.69
C ALA A 42 -27.40 19.19 -19.55
N GLN A 43 -26.62 19.14 -20.63
CA GLN A 43 -25.27 18.58 -20.60
C GLN A 43 -24.35 19.33 -19.64
N LEU A 44 -24.46 20.66 -19.60
CA LEU A 44 -23.70 21.47 -18.65
C LEU A 44 -24.04 21.13 -17.19
N TYR A 45 -25.34 20.90 -16.87
CA TYR A 45 -25.73 20.47 -15.53
C TYR A 45 -25.20 19.07 -15.17
N ILE A 46 -25.14 18.15 -16.12
CA ILE A 46 -24.55 16.83 -15.94
C ILE A 46 -23.03 16.97 -15.66
N ALA A 47 -22.34 17.80 -16.43
CA ALA A 47 -20.92 18.08 -16.23
C ALA A 47 -20.67 18.77 -14.87
N ALA A 48 -21.53 19.69 -14.45
CA ALA A 48 -21.42 20.34 -13.15
C ALA A 48 -21.65 19.36 -11.98
N ASP A 49 -22.58 18.42 -12.12
CA ASP A 49 -22.80 17.38 -11.11
C ASP A 49 -21.60 16.44 -11.00
N PHE A 50 -21.02 16.05 -12.15
CA PHE A 50 -19.77 15.27 -12.18
C PHE A 50 -18.62 16.00 -11.47
N VAL A 51 -18.43 17.30 -11.74
CA VAL A 51 -17.38 18.10 -11.08
C VAL A 51 -17.61 18.13 -9.56
N LEU A 52 -18.85 18.29 -9.11
CA LEU A 52 -19.17 18.24 -7.70
C LEU A 52 -18.83 16.88 -7.08
N GLN A 53 -19.22 15.78 -7.72
CA GLN A 53 -18.90 14.42 -7.26
C GLN A 53 -17.40 14.19 -7.23
N ALA A 54 -16.69 14.64 -8.26
CA ALA A 54 -15.22 14.51 -8.34
C ALA A 54 -14.47 15.37 -7.30
N THR A 55 -15.11 16.38 -6.73
CA THR A 55 -14.51 17.26 -5.73
C THR A 55 -14.43 16.62 -4.35
N TYR A 56 -15.39 15.76 -4.00
CA TYR A 56 -15.45 15.15 -2.67
C TYR A 56 -14.78 13.77 -2.68
N ILE A 57 -13.90 13.50 -1.71
CA ILE A 57 -13.18 12.24 -1.57
C ILE A 57 -14.13 11.04 -1.54
N LEU A 58 -15.30 11.19 -0.89
CA LEU A 58 -16.30 10.13 -0.77
C LEU A 58 -16.88 9.67 -2.11
N THR A 59 -16.96 10.55 -3.09
CA THR A 59 -17.64 10.29 -4.36
C THR A 59 -16.73 10.39 -5.57
N ALA A 60 -15.50 10.87 -5.39
CA ALA A 60 -14.55 11.07 -6.47
C ALA A 60 -14.20 9.74 -7.18
N PRO A 61 -14.25 9.68 -8.51
CA PRO A 61 -13.62 8.61 -9.28
C PRO A 61 -12.12 8.51 -8.98
N ARG A 62 -11.50 7.32 -9.21
CA ARG A 62 -10.10 7.03 -8.87
C ARG A 62 -9.14 8.13 -9.31
N GLU A 63 -9.23 8.61 -10.54
CA GLU A 63 -8.32 9.63 -11.08
C GLU A 63 -8.36 10.95 -10.29
N TYR A 64 -9.56 11.37 -9.88
CA TYR A 64 -9.74 12.60 -9.10
C TYR A 64 -9.41 12.39 -7.62
N LEU A 65 -9.66 11.18 -7.11
CA LEU A 65 -9.26 10.78 -5.77
C LEU A 65 -7.74 10.84 -5.61
N ILE A 66 -6.98 10.33 -6.59
CA ILE A 66 -5.51 10.41 -6.60
C ILE A 66 -5.04 11.87 -6.58
N LYS A 67 -5.62 12.73 -7.43
CA LYS A 67 -5.28 14.16 -7.43
C LYS A 67 -5.54 14.83 -6.08
N ARG A 68 -6.66 14.49 -5.43
CA ARG A 68 -7.00 15.03 -4.09
C ARG A 68 -6.09 14.48 -2.99
N ALA A 69 -5.69 13.22 -3.09
CA ALA A 69 -4.77 12.60 -2.15
C ALA A 69 -3.35 13.15 -2.30
N HIS A 70 -2.94 13.48 -3.52
CA HIS A 70 -1.64 14.09 -3.81
C HIS A 70 -1.46 15.44 -3.11
N ASP A 71 -2.52 16.23 -2.89
CA ASP A 71 -2.50 17.45 -2.06
C ASP A 71 -2.03 17.17 -0.61
N ARG A 72 -2.05 15.90 -0.18
CA ARG A 72 -1.60 15.43 1.13
C ARG A 72 -0.34 14.55 1.06
N ASN A 73 0.36 14.54 -0.07
CA ASN A 73 1.48 13.65 -0.36
C ASN A 73 1.13 12.17 -0.18
N MET A 74 -0.07 11.77 -0.58
CA MET A 74 -0.53 10.39 -0.55
C MET A 74 -0.81 9.92 -1.97
N ASP A 75 -0.17 8.81 -2.33
CA ASP A 75 -0.40 8.10 -3.58
C ASP A 75 -0.90 6.68 -3.28
N PRO A 76 -1.65 6.03 -4.19
CA PRO A 76 -1.99 4.62 -4.03
C PRO A 76 -0.73 3.77 -4.00
N TYR A 77 -0.74 2.69 -3.21
CA TYR A 77 0.35 1.73 -3.22
C TYR A 77 0.41 1.06 -4.60
N PRO A 78 1.58 1.11 -5.26
CA PRO A 78 1.75 0.47 -6.56
C PRO A 78 1.76 -1.05 -6.42
N ALA A 79 1.40 -1.75 -7.49
CA ALA A 79 1.59 -3.18 -7.57
C ALA A 79 3.06 -3.54 -7.40
N SER A 80 3.33 -4.64 -6.69
CA SER A 80 4.67 -5.18 -6.47
C SER A 80 4.86 -6.51 -7.20
N ALA A 81 6.12 -6.86 -7.47
CA ALA A 81 6.47 -8.11 -8.10
C ALA A 81 6.68 -9.23 -7.07
N ALA A 82 6.27 -10.44 -7.40
CA ALA A 82 6.62 -11.60 -6.62
C ALA A 82 8.11 -11.93 -6.75
N VAL A 83 8.76 -12.25 -5.62
CA VAL A 83 10.16 -12.63 -5.55
C VAL A 83 10.27 -14.06 -5.05
N TYR A 84 11.02 -14.88 -5.77
CA TYR A 84 11.20 -16.29 -5.49
C TYR A 84 12.65 -16.67 -5.30
N ARG A 85 12.87 -17.76 -4.60
CA ARG A 85 14.10 -18.52 -4.63
C ARG A 85 14.03 -19.54 -5.76
N ALA A 86 15.01 -19.50 -6.66
CA ALA A 86 15.19 -20.48 -7.72
C ALA A 86 16.50 -21.23 -7.53
N GLU A 87 16.51 -22.50 -7.89
CA GLU A 87 17.70 -23.36 -7.86
C GLU A 87 18.15 -23.71 -9.28
N PHE A 88 19.45 -23.53 -9.53
CA PHE A 88 20.08 -23.84 -10.80
C PHE A 88 21.26 -24.81 -10.59
N ASN A 89 21.54 -25.64 -11.59
CA ASN A 89 22.73 -26.53 -11.53
C ASN A 89 24.06 -25.80 -11.81
N ILE A 90 24.03 -24.56 -12.25
CA ILE A 90 25.18 -23.70 -12.54
C ILE A 90 24.93 -22.29 -12.02
N GLU A 91 25.98 -21.50 -11.92
CA GLU A 91 25.85 -20.08 -11.66
C GLU A 91 25.24 -19.37 -12.87
N VAL A 92 24.16 -18.63 -12.63
CA VAL A 92 23.40 -17.89 -13.64
C VAL A 92 23.63 -16.39 -13.47
N PRO A 93 24.03 -15.67 -14.54
CA PRO A 93 24.22 -14.23 -14.46
C PRO A 93 22.96 -13.49 -14.08
N VAL A 94 23.10 -12.44 -13.25
CA VAL A 94 22.00 -11.51 -12.97
C VAL A 94 21.50 -10.87 -14.27
N GLY A 95 20.19 -10.77 -14.40
CA GLY A 95 19.53 -10.29 -15.60
C GLY A 95 19.10 -11.40 -16.58
N THR A 96 19.50 -12.66 -16.35
CA THR A 96 19.03 -13.78 -17.17
C THR A 96 17.53 -14.00 -16.94
N ARG A 97 16.79 -14.21 -18.05
CA ARG A 97 15.34 -14.37 -18.03
C ARG A 97 14.92 -15.81 -18.20
N PHE A 98 13.94 -16.19 -17.43
CA PHE A 98 13.32 -17.51 -17.45
C PHE A 98 11.81 -17.39 -17.60
N SER A 99 11.19 -18.36 -18.24
CA SER A 99 9.75 -18.51 -18.31
C SER A 99 9.32 -19.66 -17.39
N CYS A 100 8.27 -19.44 -16.63
CA CYS A 100 7.54 -20.49 -15.92
C CYS A 100 6.07 -20.37 -16.34
N GLU A 101 5.59 -21.38 -17.07
CA GLU A 101 4.27 -21.34 -17.71
C GLU A 101 4.10 -20.08 -18.59
N ASP A 102 3.21 -19.16 -18.21
CA ASP A 102 2.88 -17.94 -18.95
C ASP A 102 3.55 -16.67 -18.38
N LEU A 103 4.35 -16.80 -17.31
CA LEU A 103 5.04 -15.68 -16.69
C LEU A 103 6.57 -15.76 -16.89
N ASN A 104 7.17 -14.58 -16.92
CA ASN A 104 8.62 -14.43 -17.01
C ASN A 104 9.21 -13.97 -15.67
N PHE A 105 10.38 -14.51 -15.37
CA PHE A 105 11.15 -14.21 -14.18
C PHE A 105 12.56 -13.79 -14.57
N VAL A 106 13.11 -12.82 -13.89
CA VAL A 106 14.48 -12.35 -14.09
C VAL A 106 15.33 -12.63 -12.86
N VAL A 107 16.54 -13.12 -13.03
CA VAL A 107 17.51 -13.32 -11.94
C VAL A 107 17.96 -11.95 -11.45
N THR A 108 17.73 -11.66 -10.15
CA THR A 108 18.06 -10.36 -9.55
C THR A 108 19.28 -10.41 -8.64
N ALA A 109 19.50 -11.54 -7.95
CA ALA A 109 20.67 -11.72 -7.09
C ALA A 109 21.02 -13.19 -6.96
N ARG A 110 22.30 -13.47 -6.62
CA ARG A 110 22.71 -14.76 -6.08
C ARG A 110 22.40 -14.77 -4.58
N MET A 111 21.96 -15.92 -4.09
CA MET A 111 21.77 -16.17 -2.66
C MET A 111 22.81 -17.19 -2.22
N ASP A 112 23.61 -16.83 -1.22
CA ASP A 112 24.51 -17.79 -0.54
C ASP A 112 23.71 -18.41 0.61
N THR A 113 23.22 -19.62 0.40
CA THR A 113 22.47 -20.37 1.42
C THR A 113 23.33 -21.52 1.93
N GLU A 114 23.12 -21.93 3.19
CA GLU A 114 23.79 -23.10 3.77
C GLU A 114 23.42 -24.41 3.02
N ASP A 115 22.31 -24.36 2.25
CA ASP A 115 21.81 -25.44 1.42
C ASP A 115 22.45 -25.48 0.01
N ASP A 116 23.36 -24.55 -0.31
CA ASP A 116 24.09 -24.56 -1.58
C ASP A 116 24.92 -25.83 -1.64
N THR A 117 24.50 -26.79 -2.43
CA THR A 117 25.18 -28.07 -2.67
C THR A 117 25.88 -28.02 -4.03
N GLU A 118 26.82 -28.96 -4.26
CA GLU A 118 27.45 -29.11 -5.58
C GLU A 118 26.42 -29.30 -6.75
N THR A 119 25.16 -29.57 -6.40
CA THR A 119 24.09 -29.87 -7.37
C THR A 119 23.04 -28.74 -7.50
N GLY A 120 23.11 -27.69 -6.67
CA GLY A 120 22.12 -26.60 -6.73
C GLY A 120 22.66 -25.31 -6.14
N LEU A 121 22.61 -24.25 -6.96
CA LEU A 121 22.95 -22.89 -6.56
C LEU A 121 21.69 -22.06 -6.45
N SER A 122 21.50 -21.42 -5.32
CA SER A 122 20.31 -20.61 -5.02
C SER A 122 20.44 -19.20 -5.58
N HIS A 123 19.40 -18.74 -6.26
CA HIS A 123 19.31 -17.40 -6.80
C HIS A 123 17.94 -16.79 -6.47
N GLN A 124 17.95 -15.49 -6.28
CA GLN A 124 16.72 -14.71 -6.20
C GLN A 124 16.25 -14.36 -7.62
N VAL A 125 14.99 -14.66 -7.89
CA VAL A 125 14.35 -14.30 -9.15
C VAL A 125 13.09 -13.48 -8.89
N THR A 126 12.86 -12.48 -9.72
CA THR A 126 11.71 -11.58 -9.59
C THR A 126 10.81 -11.74 -10.81
N CYS A 127 9.51 -11.86 -10.61
CA CYS A 127 8.54 -11.88 -11.69
C CYS A 127 8.54 -10.54 -12.44
N GLU A 128 8.53 -10.56 -13.76
CA GLU A 128 8.41 -9.34 -14.58
C GLU A 128 6.99 -8.76 -14.56
N THR A 129 5.99 -9.61 -14.29
CA THR A 129 4.59 -9.19 -14.14
C THR A 129 4.33 -8.78 -12.70
N LEU A 130 3.83 -7.58 -12.50
CA LEU A 130 3.43 -7.07 -11.20
C LEU A 130 2.08 -7.65 -10.77
N GLY A 131 1.85 -7.68 -9.47
CA GLY A 131 0.60 -8.12 -8.88
C GLY A 131 0.68 -9.50 -8.24
N ALA A 132 -0.43 -9.90 -7.64
CA ALA A 132 -0.56 -11.17 -6.94
C ALA A 132 -0.61 -12.39 -7.88
N VAL A 133 -0.69 -12.18 -9.18
CA VAL A 133 -0.82 -13.24 -10.20
C VAL A 133 0.29 -14.28 -10.12
N ALA A 134 1.50 -13.88 -9.76
CA ALA A 134 2.66 -14.77 -9.69
C ALA A 134 2.80 -15.54 -8.35
N ASN A 135 1.95 -15.32 -7.36
CA ASN A 135 2.14 -15.87 -6.01
C ASN A 135 1.92 -17.39 -5.90
N GLY A 136 1.30 -18.01 -6.89
CA GLY A 136 1.01 -19.45 -6.88
C GLY A 136 1.89 -20.30 -7.80
N TYR A 137 2.94 -19.70 -8.37
CA TYR A 137 3.81 -20.37 -9.34
C TYR A 137 4.89 -21.21 -8.67
N GLY A 138 5.30 -22.28 -9.34
CA GLY A 138 6.38 -23.16 -8.90
C GLY A 138 6.70 -24.20 -9.95
N GLY A 139 7.90 -24.79 -9.86
CA GLY A 139 8.32 -25.88 -10.76
C GLY A 139 9.41 -25.43 -11.73
N THR A 140 9.47 -26.07 -12.91
CA THR A 140 10.57 -25.92 -13.86
C THR A 140 10.59 -24.57 -14.52
N LEU A 141 11.75 -23.91 -14.50
CA LEU A 141 12.05 -22.70 -15.24
C LEU A 141 12.69 -23.02 -16.58
N ILE A 142 12.19 -22.40 -17.65
CA ILE A 142 12.71 -22.55 -19.01
C ILE A 142 13.48 -21.28 -19.36
N PRO A 143 14.76 -21.34 -19.72
CA PRO A 143 15.52 -20.16 -20.10
C PRO A 143 14.97 -19.56 -21.38
N VAL A 144 14.76 -18.23 -21.40
CA VAL A 144 14.32 -17.49 -22.59
C VAL A 144 15.46 -17.41 -23.62
N GLU A 145 16.69 -17.26 -23.13
CA GLU A 145 17.91 -17.29 -23.92
C GLU A 145 18.75 -18.52 -23.54
N TYR A 146 19.49 -19.05 -24.49
CA TYR A 146 20.33 -20.23 -24.25
C TYR A 146 21.40 -19.95 -23.19
N VAL A 147 21.41 -20.73 -22.11
CA VAL A 147 22.43 -20.70 -21.05
C VAL A 147 23.28 -21.97 -21.13
N GLN A 148 24.57 -21.80 -21.41
CA GLN A 148 25.48 -22.94 -21.61
C GLN A 148 25.65 -23.72 -20.31
N GLY A 149 25.42 -25.04 -20.33
CA GLY A 149 25.58 -25.91 -19.18
C GLY A 149 24.37 -25.99 -18.24
N LEU A 150 23.31 -25.23 -18.49
CA LEU A 150 22.09 -25.30 -17.70
C LEU A 150 21.33 -26.60 -18.04
N THR A 151 21.11 -27.44 -17.03
CA THR A 151 20.33 -28.69 -17.16
C THR A 151 19.17 -28.74 -16.17
N ARG A 152 19.25 -27.97 -15.08
CA ARG A 152 18.18 -27.85 -14.06
C ARG A 152 17.99 -26.40 -13.69
N ALA A 153 16.72 -25.99 -13.71
CA ALA A 153 16.26 -24.68 -13.24
C ALA A 153 14.86 -24.85 -12.65
N GLU A 154 14.70 -24.58 -11.37
CA GLU A 154 13.45 -24.79 -10.64
C GLU A 154 13.12 -23.61 -9.77
N LEU A 155 11.83 -23.23 -9.77
CA LEU A 155 11.25 -22.23 -8.85
C LEU A 155 10.83 -22.96 -7.59
N VAL A 156 11.47 -22.66 -6.43
CA VAL A 156 11.34 -23.49 -5.23
C VAL A 156 10.45 -22.84 -4.17
N GLU A 157 10.69 -21.59 -3.84
CA GLU A 157 10.06 -20.94 -2.70
C GLU A 157 9.71 -19.49 -2.99
N LEU A 158 8.49 -19.08 -2.59
CA LEU A 158 8.07 -17.68 -2.62
C LEU A 158 8.67 -16.95 -1.41
N LEU A 159 9.58 -16.01 -1.66
CA LEU A 159 10.24 -15.21 -0.62
C LEU A 159 9.42 -13.97 -0.27
N ILE A 160 8.96 -13.25 -1.29
CA ILE A 160 8.15 -12.05 -1.13
C ILE A 160 6.96 -12.17 -2.08
N PRO A 161 5.74 -12.19 -1.57
CA PRO A 161 4.56 -12.21 -2.43
C PRO A 161 4.44 -10.90 -3.20
N GLY A 162 3.96 -10.98 -4.44
CA GLY A 162 3.55 -9.81 -5.20
C GLY A 162 2.17 -9.35 -4.74
N ASP A 163 1.97 -8.05 -4.71
CA ASP A 163 0.70 -7.43 -4.37
C ASP A 163 0.15 -6.63 -5.57
N ASP A 164 -1.15 -6.66 -5.72
CA ASP A 164 -1.83 -5.83 -6.72
C ASP A 164 -1.81 -4.35 -6.30
N GLU A 165 -2.06 -3.46 -7.26
CA GLU A 165 -2.22 -2.04 -6.96
C GLU A 165 -3.39 -1.84 -5.97
N GLU A 166 -3.20 -0.95 -5.00
CA GLU A 166 -4.19 -0.66 -3.97
C GLU A 166 -5.58 -0.36 -4.58
N GLU A 167 -6.57 -1.11 -4.11
CA GLU A 167 -7.97 -0.95 -4.51
C GLU A 167 -8.49 0.47 -4.22
N THR A 168 -9.35 0.99 -5.12
CA THR A 168 -9.86 2.36 -5.03
C THR A 168 -10.54 2.66 -3.69
N GLU A 169 -11.31 1.71 -3.15
CA GLU A 169 -12.03 1.93 -1.89
C GLU A 169 -11.10 1.81 -0.68
N ALA A 170 -10.09 0.95 -0.72
CA ALA A 170 -9.05 0.88 0.31
C ALA A 170 -8.24 2.19 0.34
N PHE A 171 -7.84 2.68 -0.82
CA PHE A 171 -7.16 3.96 -0.96
C PHE A 171 -8.04 5.12 -0.46
N ARG A 172 -9.33 5.14 -0.82
CA ARG A 172 -10.29 6.14 -0.35
C ARG A 172 -10.36 6.18 1.17
N GLN A 173 -10.48 5.00 1.81
CA GLN A 173 -10.55 4.92 3.26
C GLN A 173 -9.26 5.43 3.90
N ARG A 174 -8.09 5.06 3.37
CA ARG A 174 -6.80 5.53 3.85
C ARG A 174 -6.65 7.06 3.75
N VAL A 175 -7.15 7.64 2.65
CA VAL A 175 -7.18 9.11 2.49
C VAL A 175 -8.12 9.75 3.51
N LEU A 176 -9.32 9.19 3.73
CA LEU A 176 -10.26 9.70 4.75
C LEU A 176 -9.67 9.60 6.16
N ASP A 177 -9.04 8.48 6.50
CA ASP A 177 -8.41 8.29 7.80
C ASP A 177 -7.29 9.30 8.06
N SER A 178 -6.58 9.72 7.01
CA SER A 178 -5.56 10.77 7.09
C SER A 178 -6.10 12.14 7.53
N PHE A 179 -7.39 12.40 7.34
CA PHE A 179 -8.04 13.63 7.85
C PHE A 179 -8.42 13.51 9.33
N GLN A 180 -8.67 12.30 9.80
CA GLN A 180 -9.07 12.05 11.20
C GLN A 180 -7.86 11.86 12.10
N SER A 181 -6.78 11.25 11.58
CA SER A 181 -5.54 11.01 12.31
C SER A 181 -4.51 12.09 11.97
N GLN A 182 -4.45 13.16 12.74
CA GLN A 182 -3.31 14.07 12.65
C GLN A 182 -2.13 13.44 13.42
N ALA A 183 -1.06 13.13 12.69
CA ALA A 183 0.20 12.74 13.29
C ALA A 183 0.86 13.98 13.93
N PHE A 184 0.70 14.11 15.26
CA PHE A 184 1.49 15.05 16.06
C PHE A 184 2.65 14.28 16.68
N GLY A 185 3.86 14.86 16.66
CA GLY A 185 5.06 14.21 17.14
C GLY A 185 4.87 13.53 18.51
N GLY A 186 4.99 12.20 18.54
CA GLY A 186 4.84 11.38 19.73
C GLY A 186 3.42 10.91 20.06
N ASN A 187 2.39 11.19 19.27
CA ASN A 187 1.08 10.58 19.44
C ASN A 187 1.00 9.19 18.79
N GLN A 188 -0.03 8.41 19.10
CA GLN A 188 -0.20 7.06 18.54
C GLN A 188 -0.27 7.04 17.00
N ALA A 189 -0.88 8.06 16.41
CA ALA A 189 -0.98 8.19 14.96
C ALA A 189 0.40 8.37 14.30
N ASP A 190 1.28 9.18 14.89
CA ASP A 190 2.66 9.39 14.43
C ASP A 190 3.49 8.09 14.47
N TYR A 191 3.38 7.33 15.58
CA TYR A 191 4.05 6.03 15.68
C TYR A 191 3.49 5.03 14.67
N ARG A 192 2.17 4.98 14.51
CA ARG A 192 1.53 4.08 13.55
C ARG A 192 1.96 4.38 12.12
N GLU A 193 1.93 5.64 11.72
CA GLU A 193 2.35 6.08 10.39
C GLU A 193 3.82 5.73 10.11
N LYS A 194 4.72 6.06 11.03
CA LYS A 194 6.15 5.81 10.85
C LYS A 194 6.51 4.33 10.80
N VAL A 195 5.85 3.50 11.60
CA VAL A 195 6.15 2.07 11.65
C VAL A 195 5.54 1.34 10.46
N LEU A 196 4.30 1.69 10.05
CA LEU A 196 3.69 1.10 8.84
C LEU A 196 4.39 1.53 7.54
N ALA A 197 5.11 2.67 7.55
CA ALA A 197 5.94 3.07 6.42
C ALA A 197 7.23 2.21 6.27
N MET A 198 7.55 1.36 7.23
CA MET A 198 8.72 0.47 7.15
C MET A 198 8.38 -0.74 6.27
N PRO A 199 9.25 -1.10 5.31
CA PRO A 199 9.05 -2.28 4.48
C PRO A 199 8.90 -3.56 5.32
N GLY A 200 7.92 -4.39 4.98
CA GLY A 200 7.69 -5.68 5.66
C GLY A 200 6.84 -5.61 6.93
N VAL A 201 6.33 -4.43 7.30
CA VAL A 201 5.40 -4.29 8.43
C VAL A 201 3.96 -4.26 7.91
N GLY A 202 3.19 -5.31 8.15
CA GLY A 202 1.79 -5.42 7.70
C GLY A 202 0.79 -4.76 8.66
N ASP A 203 1.02 -4.83 9.97
CA ASP A 203 0.19 -4.18 10.99
C ASP A 203 0.98 -3.96 12.28
N LEU A 204 0.49 -3.05 13.12
CA LEU A 204 1.07 -2.83 14.44
C LEU A 204 -0.01 -2.52 15.48
N LYS A 205 0.26 -2.93 16.69
CA LYS A 205 -0.55 -2.59 17.86
C LYS A 205 0.24 -1.69 18.79
N ILE A 206 -0.23 -0.47 19.01
CA ILE A 206 0.39 0.48 19.90
C ILE A 206 -0.27 0.35 21.28
N HIS A 207 0.53 0.03 22.29
CA HIS A 207 0.10 0.05 23.65
C HIS A 207 0.46 1.40 24.27
N PRO A 208 -0.52 2.23 24.67
CA PRO A 208 -0.22 3.48 25.33
C PRO A 208 0.49 3.20 26.66
N VAL A 209 1.48 4.03 26.96
CA VAL A 209 2.14 4.00 28.27
C VAL A 209 1.10 4.41 29.31
N TRP A 210 0.74 3.49 30.15
CA TRP A 210 -0.19 3.72 31.23
C TRP A 210 0.58 3.90 32.55
N ASN A 211 0.23 4.92 33.27
CA ASN A 211 0.67 5.23 34.63
C ASN A 211 2.14 5.56 34.88
N GLY A 212 2.95 5.87 33.87
CA GLY A 212 4.32 6.35 34.09
C GLY A 212 5.30 5.39 34.78
N ASN A 213 4.86 4.20 35.18
CA ASN A 213 5.66 3.18 35.82
C ASN A 213 5.90 2.01 34.88
N ILE A 214 6.88 2.15 33.99
CA ILE A 214 7.43 1.01 33.25
C ILE A 214 8.61 0.47 34.06
N SER A 215 8.36 -0.52 34.90
CA SER A 215 9.45 -1.37 35.35
C SER A 215 9.71 -2.42 34.25
N PRO A 216 10.95 -2.85 34.02
CA PRO A 216 11.22 -3.98 33.13
C PRO A 216 10.35 -5.21 33.46
N ALA A 217 10.02 -5.40 34.74
CA ALA A 217 9.10 -6.43 35.23
C ALA A 217 7.63 -6.24 34.81
N SER A 218 7.21 -5.04 34.35
CA SER A 218 5.86 -4.80 33.85
C SER A 218 5.71 -5.00 32.35
N LEU A 219 6.82 -5.04 31.63
CA LEU A 219 6.87 -5.30 30.17
C LEU A 219 6.93 -6.79 29.86
N ILE A 220 7.49 -7.58 30.76
CA ILE A 220 7.65 -9.03 30.64
C ILE A 220 7.16 -9.67 31.94
N PRO A 221 6.23 -10.63 31.90
CA PRO A 221 5.68 -11.24 33.11
C PRO A 221 6.74 -12.02 33.91
N GLY A 222 6.92 -11.63 35.18
CA GLY A 222 7.54 -12.42 36.23
C GLY A 222 9.00 -12.88 36.02
N GLU A 223 9.27 -14.14 36.29
CA GLU A 223 10.60 -14.76 36.33
C GLU A 223 11.31 -14.78 34.97
N GLU A 224 10.64 -14.50 33.87
CA GLU A 224 11.19 -14.51 32.51
C GLU A 224 12.19 -13.37 32.24
N VAL A 225 12.12 -12.26 33.00
CA VAL A 225 13.03 -11.11 32.80
C VAL A 225 14.47 -11.48 33.11
N GLU A 226 14.71 -12.24 34.17
CA GLU A 226 16.09 -12.67 34.53
C GLU A 226 16.63 -13.70 33.55
N SER A 227 15.79 -14.61 33.08
CA SER A 227 16.19 -15.61 32.08
C SER A 227 16.47 -14.96 30.72
N TRP A 228 15.64 -14.04 30.27
CA TRP A 228 15.81 -13.26 29.05
C TRP A 228 17.08 -12.40 29.09
N TYR A 229 17.28 -11.66 30.19
CA TYR A 229 18.48 -10.86 30.39
C TYR A 229 19.76 -11.73 30.38
N SER A 230 19.74 -12.85 31.08
CA SER A 230 20.88 -13.80 31.12
C SER A 230 21.15 -14.37 29.74
N SER A 231 20.14 -14.69 28.96
CA SER A 231 20.27 -15.17 27.58
C SER A 231 20.93 -14.12 26.68
N ILE A 232 20.47 -12.86 26.72
CA ILE A 232 21.06 -11.79 25.91
C ILE A 232 22.51 -11.51 26.32
N ILE A 233 22.79 -11.40 27.63
CA ILE A 233 24.14 -11.14 28.12
C ILE A 233 25.14 -12.27 27.73
N SER A 234 24.67 -13.50 27.68
CA SER A 234 25.51 -14.63 27.26
C SER A 234 25.91 -14.56 25.78
N THR A 235 25.13 -13.88 24.96
CA THR A 235 25.39 -13.70 23.51
C THR A 235 26.17 -12.44 23.18
N LEU A 236 26.25 -11.48 24.11
CA LEU A 236 26.96 -10.22 23.92
C LEU A 236 28.36 -10.28 24.53
N SER A 237 29.31 -9.64 23.89
CA SER A 237 30.68 -9.53 24.39
C SER A 237 31.17 -8.08 24.40
N GLY A 238 32.13 -7.77 25.28
CA GLY A 238 32.82 -6.49 25.31
C GLY A 238 31.97 -5.32 25.91
N PRO A 239 32.19 -4.07 25.45
CA PRO A 239 31.65 -2.87 26.10
C PRO A 239 30.11 -2.83 26.14
N VAL A 240 29.45 -3.46 25.18
CA VAL A 240 27.98 -3.49 25.10
C VAL A 240 27.38 -4.35 26.21
N ALA A 241 27.97 -5.50 26.50
CA ALA A 241 27.53 -6.35 27.60
C ALA A 241 27.73 -5.66 28.96
N ALA A 242 28.85 -4.98 29.16
CA ALA A 242 29.16 -4.24 30.40
C ALA A 242 28.14 -3.06 30.58
N TRP A 243 27.85 -2.34 29.51
CA TRP A 243 26.86 -1.23 29.56
C TRP A 243 25.46 -1.76 29.89
N LEU A 244 25.01 -2.80 29.21
CA LEU A 244 23.69 -3.40 29.43
C LEU A 244 23.55 -3.93 30.87
N THR A 245 24.61 -4.56 31.40
CA THR A 245 24.66 -5.02 32.80
C THR A 245 24.54 -3.85 33.77
N ALA A 246 25.26 -2.77 33.53
CA ALA A 246 25.19 -1.58 34.38
C ALA A 246 23.80 -0.94 34.38
N VAL A 247 23.18 -0.83 33.20
CA VAL A 247 21.80 -0.28 33.03
C VAL A 247 20.77 -1.17 33.73
N TYR A 248 20.87 -2.50 33.55
CA TYR A 248 19.95 -3.45 34.19
C TYR A 248 20.07 -3.43 35.71
N THR A 249 21.29 -3.42 36.22
CA THR A 249 21.54 -3.35 37.67
C THR A 249 21.02 -2.04 38.25
N ALA A 250 21.29 -0.90 37.60
CA ALA A 250 20.79 0.39 38.02
C ALA A 250 19.24 0.47 37.97
N ALA A 251 18.61 -0.15 36.97
CA ALA A 251 17.16 -0.24 36.88
C ALA A 251 16.55 -1.08 38.00
N LYS A 252 17.18 -2.22 38.32
CA LYS A 252 16.76 -3.11 39.42
C LYS A 252 16.90 -2.46 40.81
N GLU A 253 18.02 -1.75 41.05
CA GLU A 253 18.30 -1.10 42.33
C GLU A 253 17.46 0.19 42.56
N LYS A 254 17.26 1.00 41.54
CA LYS A 254 16.64 2.33 41.65
C LYS A 254 15.17 2.38 41.28
N LYS A 255 14.54 1.26 40.86
CA LYS A 255 13.17 1.24 40.31
C LYS A 255 12.97 2.41 39.36
N LEU A 256 13.80 2.46 38.30
CA LEU A 256 13.74 3.55 37.33
C LEU A 256 12.31 3.67 36.77
N THR A 257 11.63 4.74 37.15
CA THR A 257 10.39 5.17 36.50
C THR A 257 10.77 5.87 35.21
N VAL A 258 10.38 5.33 34.08
CA VAL A 258 10.47 6.00 32.78
C VAL A 258 9.30 6.95 32.68
N GLY A 259 9.50 8.16 33.07
CA GLY A 259 8.54 9.25 33.08
C GLY A 259 9.11 10.35 33.95
N GLY A 260 10.03 11.13 33.39
CA GLY A 260 10.47 12.36 34.01
C GLY A 260 9.27 13.24 34.19
N THR A 261 8.99 13.62 35.41
CA THR A 261 8.24 14.85 35.71
C THR A 261 8.97 16.00 35.01
N VAL A 262 8.26 16.64 34.09
CA VAL A 262 8.58 17.99 33.63
C VAL A 262 8.45 18.95 34.79
#